data_09aa8510f2ae43833332c8800cd29511
#
_entry.id   09aa8510f2ae43833332c8800cd29511
#
_cell.length_a   1.000
_cell.length_b   1.000
_cell.length_c   1.000
_cell.angle_alpha   90.00
_cell.angle_beta   90.00
_cell.angle_gamma   90.00
#
_symmetry.space_group_name_H-M   'P 1'
#
loop_
_entity.id
_entity.type
_entity.pdbx_description
1 polymer ?
#
loop_
_entity_poly.entity_id
_entity_poly.type
_entity_poly.pdbx_seq_one_letter_code
_entity_poly.pdbx_strand_id
1 'polypeptide(L)'
;MFTIQRTPAFITWLTKLKDRRAVARIAIRIDRFASGNPGQTRDLGQGLSEMKIDYGPGYRVYYTRRGEVVYLLLCGGDKSTQAKDIVEARKLAKELRDDP
;
A
#
# COMPACT_ATOMS: atom_id res chain seq x y z
N MET A 1 -16.90 1.86 -5.39
CA MET A 1 -16.43 1.87 -3.99
C MET A 1 -15.75 0.55 -3.67
N PHE A 2 -14.65 0.60 -2.95
CA PHE A 2 -13.84 -0.58 -2.67
C PHE A 2 -13.70 -0.82 -1.17
N THR A 3 -13.51 -2.08 -0.82
CA THR A 3 -13.16 -2.48 0.54
C THR A 3 -11.65 -2.52 0.65
N ILE A 4 -11.11 -1.87 1.66
CA ILE A 4 -9.67 -1.83 1.91
C ILE A 4 -9.35 -2.69 3.12
N GLN A 5 -8.49 -3.69 2.90
CA GLN A 5 -7.95 -4.53 3.96
C GLN A 5 -6.50 -4.16 4.20
N ARG A 6 -6.01 -4.36 5.41
CA ARG A 6 -4.65 -4.01 5.81
C ARG A 6 -3.98 -5.19 6.48
N THR A 7 -2.74 -5.48 6.06
CA THR A 7 -1.94 -6.49 6.75
C THR A 7 -1.37 -5.95 8.05
N PRO A 8 -0.98 -6.82 8.99
CA PRO A 8 -0.25 -6.39 10.17
C PRO A 8 1.03 -5.62 9.83
N ALA A 9 1.73 -6.00 8.77
CA ALA A 9 2.94 -5.31 8.33
C ALA A 9 2.64 -3.87 7.93
N PHE A 10 1.56 -3.63 7.19
CA PHE A 10 1.14 -2.28 6.81
C PHE A 10 0.78 -1.46 8.05
N ILE A 11 -0.03 -2.02 8.94
CA ILE A 11 -0.47 -1.34 10.17
C ILE A 11 0.74 -0.94 11.02
N THR A 12 1.69 -1.86 11.19
CA THR A 12 2.90 -1.60 11.97
C THR A 12 3.73 -0.46 11.34
N TRP A 13 3.91 -0.51 10.02
CA TRP A 13 4.64 0.55 9.32
C TRP A 13 3.99 1.92 9.53
N LEU A 14 2.68 2.01 9.33
CA LEU A 14 1.95 3.27 9.46
C LEU A 14 1.99 3.79 10.89
N THR A 15 1.84 2.90 11.87
CA THR A 15 1.86 3.25 13.29
C THR A 15 3.23 3.80 13.72
N LYS A 16 4.31 3.29 13.11
CA LYS A 16 5.67 3.71 13.46
C LYS A 16 6.12 4.99 12.77
N LEU A 17 5.36 5.49 11.80
CA LEU A 17 5.71 6.75 11.15
C LEU A 17 5.64 7.90 12.14
N LYS A 18 6.74 8.65 12.26
CA LYS A 18 6.83 9.75 13.22
C LYS A 18 6.20 11.03 12.69
N ASP A 19 6.19 11.22 11.38
CA ASP A 19 5.62 12.41 10.74
C ASP A 19 4.10 12.28 10.70
N ARG A 20 3.41 13.01 11.56
CA ARG A 20 1.95 12.96 11.64
C ARG A 20 1.27 13.50 10.39
N ARG A 21 1.87 14.46 9.70
CA ARG A 21 1.34 14.98 8.44
C ARG A 21 1.41 13.91 7.35
N ALA A 22 2.48 13.13 7.34
CA ALA A 22 2.61 12.01 6.42
C ALA A 22 1.51 10.99 6.66
N VAL A 23 1.26 10.63 7.91
CA VAL A 23 0.19 9.68 8.28
C VAL A 23 -1.15 10.19 7.77
N ALA A 24 -1.45 11.48 7.98
CA ALA A 24 -2.71 12.07 7.53
C ALA A 24 -2.84 12.04 6.01
N ARG A 25 -1.77 12.34 5.28
CA ARG A 25 -1.79 12.32 3.81
C ARG A 25 -1.97 10.91 3.27
N ILE A 26 -1.34 9.93 3.89
CA ILE A 26 -1.51 8.52 3.53
C ILE A 26 -2.95 8.10 3.75
N ALA A 27 -3.52 8.45 4.91
CA ALA A 27 -4.92 8.13 5.23
C ALA A 27 -5.90 8.74 4.22
N ILE A 28 -5.70 9.99 3.83
CA ILE A 28 -6.53 10.66 2.83
C ILE A 28 -6.45 9.92 1.49
N ARG A 29 -5.26 9.50 1.08
CA ARG A 29 -5.09 8.77 -0.18
C ARG A 29 -5.79 7.43 -0.15
N ILE A 30 -5.74 6.74 0.99
CA ILE A 30 -6.44 5.46 1.16
C ILE A 30 -7.96 5.66 1.09
N ASP A 31 -8.47 6.72 1.73
CA ASP A 31 -9.91 7.04 1.68
C ASP A 31 -10.36 7.34 0.25
N ARG A 32 -9.58 8.10 -0.49
CA ARG A 32 -9.87 8.39 -1.91
C ARG A 32 -9.85 7.11 -2.75
N PHE A 33 -8.89 6.23 -2.48
CA PHE A 33 -8.80 4.94 -3.15
C PHE A 33 -10.09 4.14 -2.91
N ALA A 34 -10.53 4.05 -1.65
CA ALA A 34 -11.75 3.34 -1.29
C ALA A 34 -12.97 3.90 -2.03
N SER A 35 -12.99 5.20 -2.30
CA SER A 35 -14.07 5.87 -3.04
C SER A 35 -13.97 5.70 -4.56
N GLY A 36 -12.94 5.01 -5.05
CA GLY A 36 -12.76 4.77 -6.49
C GLY A 36 -11.76 5.69 -7.17
N ASN A 37 -11.05 6.54 -6.41
CA ASN A 37 -10.02 7.44 -6.95
C ASN A 37 -8.64 7.03 -6.41
N PRO A 38 -7.90 6.19 -7.14
CA PRO A 38 -6.62 5.69 -6.66
C PRO A 38 -5.50 6.73 -6.66
N GLY A 39 -5.66 7.84 -7.40
CA GLY A 39 -4.61 8.83 -7.53
C GLY A 39 -3.43 8.31 -8.32
N GLN A 40 -2.22 8.67 -7.91
CA GLN A 40 -0.98 8.27 -8.59
C GLN A 40 -0.59 6.84 -8.19
N THR A 41 -0.71 5.92 -9.14
CA THR A 41 -0.41 4.51 -8.93
C THR A 41 0.45 3.97 -10.08
N ARG A 42 1.12 2.86 -9.82
CA ARG A 42 1.93 2.18 -10.84
C ARG A 42 1.77 0.67 -10.68
N ASP A 43 1.52 0.00 -11.80
CA ASP A 43 1.47 -1.47 -11.84
C ASP A 43 2.91 -2.00 -11.87
N LEU A 44 3.22 -2.88 -10.93
CA LEU A 44 4.55 -3.50 -10.83
C LEU A 44 4.59 -4.91 -11.41
N GLY A 45 3.48 -5.35 -11.97
CA GLY A 45 3.37 -6.70 -12.53
C GLY A 45 2.93 -7.74 -11.52
N GLN A 46 2.42 -8.86 -12.02
CA GLN A 46 1.99 -10.00 -11.22
C GLN A 46 0.96 -9.66 -10.14
N GLY A 47 0.10 -8.68 -10.43
CA GLY A 47 -0.96 -8.28 -9.51
C GLY A 47 -0.53 -7.35 -8.40
N LEU A 48 0.73 -6.93 -8.38
CA LEU A 48 1.23 -5.98 -7.39
C LEU A 48 1.21 -4.57 -7.95
N SER A 49 0.75 -3.61 -7.16
CA SER A 49 0.74 -2.19 -7.52
C SER A 49 1.30 -1.33 -6.40
N GLU A 50 1.69 -0.13 -6.77
CA GLU A 50 2.27 0.86 -5.88
C GLU A 50 1.44 2.13 -5.94
N MET A 51 1.09 2.65 -4.76
CA MET A 51 0.47 3.97 -4.62
C MET A 51 1.53 4.92 -4.10
N LYS A 52 1.80 5.99 -4.86
CA LYS A 52 2.80 6.98 -4.47
C LYS A 52 2.14 8.16 -3.79
N ILE A 53 2.66 8.54 -2.63
CA ILE A 53 2.25 9.73 -1.91
C ILE A 53 3.40 10.74 -2.03
N ASP A 54 3.17 11.79 -2.81
CA ASP A 54 4.18 12.80 -3.12
C ASP A 54 4.30 13.82 -1.99
N TYR A 55 4.93 13.39 -0.92
CA TYR A 55 5.14 14.18 0.28
C TYR A 55 6.39 13.68 1.00
N GLY A 56 7.20 14.61 1.51
CA GLY A 56 8.42 14.26 2.26
C GLY A 56 9.36 13.38 1.45
N PRO A 57 9.81 12.25 1.99
CA PRO A 57 10.76 11.37 1.30
C PRO A 57 10.14 10.57 0.15
N GLY A 58 8.85 10.80 -0.16
CA GLY A 58 8.14 10.04 -1.20
C GLY A 58 7.67 8.69 -0.69
N TYR A 59 6.57 8.71 0.07
CA TYR A 59 6.02 7.48 0.64
C TYR A 59 5.34 6.64 -0.42
N ARG A 60 5.36 5.33 -0.22
CA ARG A 60 4.73 4.37 -1.11
C ARG A 60 3.97 3.32 -0.32
N VAL A 61 2.79 2.96 -0.82
CA VAL A 61 1.97 1.88 -0.26
C VAL A 61 1.83 0.83 -1.34
N TYR A 62 2.20 -0.40 -1.04
CA TYR A 62 2.13 -1.53 -1.96
C TYR A 62 0.87 -2.32 -1.69
N TYR A 63 0.12 -2.63 -2.75
CA TYR A 63 -1.16 -3.29 -2.60
C TYR A 63 -1.42 -4.28 -3.72
N THR A 64 -2.35 -5.19 -3.48
CA THR A 64 -2.83 -6.15 -4.46
C THR A 64 -4.35 -6.19 -4.40
N ARG A 65 -4.97 -6.62 -5.49
CA ARG A 65 -6.41 -6.75 -5.57
C ARG A 65 -6.81 -8.18 -5.23
N ARG A 66 -7.83 -8.32 -4.38
CA ARG A 66 -8.39 -9.61 -3.99
C ARG A 66 -9.85 -9.69 -4.46
N GLY A 67 -10.06 -9.94 -5.74
CA GLY A 67 -11.40 -9.96 -6.33
C GLY A 67 -11.77 -8.60 -6.92
N GLU A 68 -13.07 -8.38 -7.13
CA GLU A 68 -13.52 -7.19 -7.88
C GLU A 68 -13.52 -5.91 -7.07
N VAL A 69 -13.78 -6.00 -5.77
CA VAL A 69 -13.99 -4.81 -4.93
C VAL A 69 -13.09 -4.74 -3.72
N VAL A 70 -12.18 -5.69 -3.53
CA VAL A 70 -11.30 -5.75 -2.35
C VAL A 70 -9.86 -5.50 -2.75
N TYR A 71 -9.24 -4.54 -2.06
CA TYR A 71 -7.80 -4.26 -2.18
C TYR A 71 -7.13 -4.51 -0.83
N LEU A 72 -5.96 -5.13 -0.87
CA LEU A 72 -5.18 -5.45 0.31
C LEU A 72 -3.91 -4.63 0.32
N LEU A 73 -3.76 -3.77 1.33
CA LEU A 73 -2.55 -2.99 1.55
C LEU A 73 -1.53 -3.89 2.25
N LEU A 74 -0.43 -4.15 1.57
CA LEU A 74 0.55 -5.16 1.99
C LEU A 74 1.60 -4.60 2.93
N CYS A 75 2.25 -3.53 2.52
CA CYS A 75 3.29 -2.86 3.31
C CYS A 75 3.51 -1.46 2.74
N GLY A 76 4.33 -0.69 3.41
CA GLY A 76 4.67 0.64 2.98
C GLY A 76 6.13 0.96 3.22
N GLY A 77 6.57 2.06 2.66
CA GLY A 77 7.94 2.54 2.79
C GLY A 77 8.09 3.88 2.12
N ASP A 78 9.32 4.26 1.84
CA ASP A 78 9.59 5.48 1.11
C ASP A 78 10.53 5.21 -0.07
N LYS A 79 10.94 6.27 -0.76
CA LYS A 79 11.80 6.12 -1.94
C LYS A 79 13.12 5.44 -1.61
N SER A 80 13.68 5.67 -0.42
CA SER A 80 14.99 5.12 -0.04
C SER A 80 14.98 3.61 0.16
N THR A 81 13.82 3.03 0.48
CA THR A 81 13.68 1.60 0.75
C THR A 81 12.87 0.87 -0.33
N GLN A 82 12.60 1.53 -1.45
CA GLN A 82 11.67 1.04 -2.46
C GLN A 82 11.98 -0.37 -2.96
N ALA A 83 13.23 -0.65 -3.33
CA ALA A 83 13.60 -1.95 -3.88
C ALA A 83 13.35 -3.07 -2.86
N LYS A 84 13.76 -2.85 -1.62
CA LYS A 84 13.56 -3.80 -0.53
C LYS A 84 12.06 -4.01 -0.24
N ASP A 85 11.30 -2.93 -0.24
CA ASP A 85 9.88 -2.98 0.07
C ASP A 85 9.09 -3.70 -1.02
N ILE A 86 9.49 -3.58 -2.27
CA ILE A 86 8.86 -4.32 -3.37
C ILE A 86 9.08 -5.82 -3.20
N VAL A 87 10.28 -6.24 -2.82
CA VAL A 87 10.57 -7.65 -2.54
C VAL A 87 9.67 -8.17 -1.43
N GLU A 88 9.55 -7.42 -0.34
CA GLU A 88 8.69 -7.79 0.79
C GLU A 88 7.21 -7.83 0.37
N ALA A 89 6.76 -6.85 -0.41
CA ALA A 89 5.39 -6.81 -0.89
C ALA A 89 5.05 -8.04 -1.74
N ARG A 90 5.96 -8.45 -2.63
CA ARG A 90 5.75 -9.65 -3.46
C ARG A 90 5.65 -10.90 -2.61
N LYS A 91 6.49 -11.01 -1.58
CA LYS A 91 6.47 -12.13 -0.64
C LYS A 91 5.13 -12.20 0.09
N LEU A 92 4.67 -11.07 0.63
CA LEU A 92 3.40 -10.99 1.33
C LEU A 92 2.23 -11.31 0.41
N ALA A 93 2.24 -10.79 -0.82
CA ALA A 93 1.19 -11.04 -1.80
C ALA A 93 1.08 -12.53 -2.11
N LYS A 94 2.23 -13.20 -2.26
CA LYS A 94 2.28 -14.64 -2.54
C LYS A 94 1.76 -15.45 -1.35
N GLU A 95 2.21 -15.14 -0.15
CA GLU A 95 1.79 -15.84 1.07
C GLU A 95 0.28 -15.74 1.27
N LEU A 96 -0.28 -14.56 1.07
CA LEU A 96 -1.71 -14.31 1.29
C LEU A 96 -2.57 -14.87 0.16
N ARG A 97 -2.04 -14.95 -1.05
CA ARG A 97 -2.75 -15.59 -2.17
C ARG A 97 -2.84 -17.09 -1.99
N ASP A 98 -1.80 -17.70 -1.43
CA ASP A 98 -1.74 -19.15 -1.19
C ASP A 98 -2.48 -19.55 0.09
N ASP A 99 -2.91 -18.58 0.89
CA ASP A 99 -3.68 -18.82 2.12
C ASP A 99 -5.12 -19.15 1.75
N PRO A 100 -5.66 -20.31 2.16
CA PRO A 100 -7.01 -20.72 1.84
C PRO A 100 -8.11 -19.88 2.50
#